data_f74dd01bd3ada2559981b9137351fea4
#
_entry.id   f74dd01bd3ada2559981b9137351fea4
#
_cell.length_a   1.000
_cell.length_b   1.000
_cell.length_c   1.000
_cell.angle_alpha   90.00
_cell.angle_beta   90.00
_cell.angle_gamma   90.00
#
_symmetry.space_group_name_H-M   'P 1'
#
loop_
_entity.id
_entity.type
_entity.pdbx_description
1 polymer ?
#
loop_
_entity_poly.entity_id
_entity_poly.type
_entity_poly.pdbx_seq_one_letter_code
_entity_poly.pdbx_strand_id
1 'polypeptide(L)'
;EELIPNVPELSSDIIADCLLKKVKQSSVDFDIPKVKSDSLGSNLPPVASRTPWYCAGCPHNSGTKTPEEEVVGIGIGCHSIGYFLHPEKLTNFSQMGGEGGHWIGRAPFSNQNHTFQNIGDGTYAHSGSLAIRAAVSANVNITFKILYNDAVAMTGGQKAIGGATPWAISKQLSAEGVRKIYVVSDEPEQFKETRLFADKVGIFHRDELINVQKEVRNIPGVTAIIYVQTCATELRRRRKRGYIQDRDIKMYINPDVCEGCGDCAEKSNCVAVKPFDHFEGTKRHIDQSVCNKDYSCKKGFCPSFIGVSSGSLSEPLKKSFPDIPDIFNSLSKPRQRLNQIQNLIMAGIGGTGISTVAAIVVMAARIDKLYAQSMNFTGLAQKN
;
A
#
# COMPACT_ATOMS: atom_id res chain seq x y z
N GLU A 1 23.56 19.69 -32.36
CA GLU A 1 22.20 19.17 -32.57
C GLU A 1 21.84 18.24 -31.38
N GLU A 2 20.78 18.58 -30.64
CA GLU A 2 20.27 17.72 -29.58
C GLU A 2 19.73 16.43 -30.21
N LEU A 3 20.41 15.34 -29.97
CA LEU A 3 19.97 14.01 -30.43
C LEU A 3 18.73 13.53 -29.66
N ILE A 4 18.67 13.86 -28.39
CA ILE A 4 17.58 13.48 -27.50
C ILE A 4 16.73 14.74 -27.22
N PRO A 5 15.42 14.73 -27.51
CA PRO A 5 14.57 15.89 -27.24
C PRO A 5 14.46 16.19 -25.75
N ASN A 6 14.41 17.48 -25.41
CA ASN A 6 14.17 17.94 -24.04
C ASN A 6 12.67 17.82 -23.72
N VAL A 7 12.25 16.64 -23.30
CA VAL A 7 10.85 16.32 -22.95
C VAL A 7 10.77 15.86 -21.49
N PRO A 8 9.62 16.07 -20.81
CA PRO A 8 9.47 15.69 -19.39
C PRO A 8 9.66 14.19 -19.13
N GLU A 9 9.37 13.34 -20.12
CA GLU A 9 9.50 11.89 -20.02
C GLU A 9 10.05 11.31 -21.33
N LEU A 10 11.09 10.49 -21.21
CA LEU A 10 11.68 9.77 -22.32
C LEU A 10 11.08 8.36 -22.38
N SER A 11 10.17 8.13 -23.33
CA SER A 11 9.66 6.80 -23.63
C SER A 11 10.69 5.96 -24.41
N SER A 12 10.53 4.64 -24.36
CA SER A 12 11.34 3.71 -25.18
C SER A 12 11.26 4.04 -26.69
N ASP A 13 10.12 4.50 -27.15
CA ASP A 13 9.90 4.84 -28.57
C ASP A 13 10.65 6.11 -28.96
N ILE A 14 10.65 7.14 -28.10
CA ILE A 14 11.43 8.36 -28.32
C ILE A 14 12.93 8.04 -28.40
N ILE A 15 13.41 7.19 -27.48
CA ILE A 15 14.81 6.76 -27.46
C ILE A 15 15.14 5.95 -28.71
N ALA A 16 14.28 5.03 -29.12
CA ALA A 16 14.45 4.21 -30.32
C ALA A 16 14.53 5.10 -31.59
N ASP A 17 13.64 6.09 -31.74
CA ASP A 17 13.64 7.03 -32.87
C ASP A 17 14.91 7.87 -32.88
N CYS A 18 15.41 8.32 -31.74
CA CYS A 18 16.68 9.05 -31.67
C CYS A 18 17.87 8.19 -32.07
N LEU A 19 17.93 6.95 -31.61
CA LEU A 19 18.96 5.99 -31.97
C LEU A 19 18.90 5.67 -33.50
N LEU A 20 17.70 5.47 -34.04
CA LEU A 20 17.46 5.22 -35.47
C LEU A 20 17.95 6.38 -36.34
N LYS A 21 17.69 7.61 -35.93
CA LYS A 21 18.23 8.81 -36.66
C LYS A 21 19.76 8.80 -36.67
N LYS A 22 20.39 8.40 -35.57
CA LYS A 22 21.85 8.35 -35.50
C LYS A 22 22.45 7.21 -36.29
N VAL A 23 21.83 6.02 -36.25
CA VAL A 23 22.25 4.87 -37.08
C VAL A 23 22.14 5.15 -38.55
N LYS A 24 21.06 5.82 -39.01
CA LYS A 24 20.91 6.24 -40.41
C LYS A 24 21.96 7.26 -40.88
N GLN A 25 22.56 8.01 -39.95
CA GLN A 25 23.67 8.92 -40.25
C GLN A 25 25.03 8.20 -40.33
N SER A 26 25.13 7.00 -39.73
CA SER A 26 26.29 6.14 -39.84
C SER A 26 26.12 5.25 -41.11
N SER A 27 27.19 4.97 -41.83
CA SER A 27 27.19 4.12 -43.04
C SER A 27 26.94 2.61 -42.73
N VAL A 28 26.30 2.29 -41.61
CA VAL A 28 25.97 0.92 -41.22
C VAL A 28 24.56 0.61 -41.67
N ASP A 29 24.44 -0.34 -42.60
CA ASP A 29 23.14 -0.85 -43.04
C ASP A 29 22.56 -1.78 -41.98
N PHE A 30 21.56 -1.29 -41.27
CA PHE A 30 20.86 -2.04 -40.21
C PHE A 30 19.41 -2.21 -40.66
N ASP A 31 19.03 -3.43 -41.01
CA ASP A 31 17.63 -3.76 -41.27
C ASP A 31 16.90 -3.88 -39.91
N ILE A 32 16.31 -2.76 -39.48
CA ILE A 32 15.54 -2.71 -38.25
C ILE A 32 14.10 -3.06 -38.62
N PRO A 33 13.59 -4.17 -38.11
CA PRO A 33 12.19 -4.50 -38.30
C PRO A 33 11.35 -3.33 -37.81
N LYS A 34 10.58 -2.70 -38.68
CA LYS A 34 9.57 -1.69 -38.28
C LYS A 34 8.58 -2.39 -37.40
N VAL A 35 8.79 -2.29 -36.09
CA VAL A 35 7.72 -2.54 -35.14
C VAL A 35 6.70 -1.45 -35.41
N LYS A 36 5.66 -1.77 -36.18
CA LYS A 36 4.47 -0.94 -36.18
C LYS A 36 4.00 -0.93 -34.74
N SER A 37 4.19 0.18 -34.06
CA SER A 37 3.41 0.49 -32.87
C SER A 37 1.98 0.69 -33.37
N ASP A 38 1.28 -0.39 -33.65
CA ASP A 38 -0.17 -0.33 -33.58
C ASP A 38 -0.44 0.14 -32.16
N SER A 39 -0.76 1.41 -32.05
CA SER A 39 -1.19 2.02 -30.80
C SER A 39 -2.36 1.18 -30.29
N LEU A 40 -2.07 0.24 -29.43
CA LEU A 40 -3.04 -0.62 -28.72
C LEU A 40 -4.01 0.20 -27.87
N GLY A 41 -4.16 1.49 -28.13
CA GLY A 41 -4.86 2.41 -27.27
C GLY A 41 -6.02 3.19 -27.88
N SER A 42 -6.13 3.33 -29.20
CA SER A 42 -7.09 4.33 -29.74
C SER A 42 -8.53 3.87 -29.87
N ASN A 43 -8.82 2.56 -29.76
CA ASN A 43 -10.19 2.03 -29.95
C ASN A 43 -10.70 1.11 -28.83
N LEU A 44 -9.95 0.96 -27.74
CA LEU A 44 -10.49 0.29 -26.57
C LEU A 44 -11.32 1.31 -25.76
N PRO A 45 -12.53 0.93 -25.31
CA PRO A 45 -13.26 1.79 -24.39
C PRO A 45 -12.36 2.11 -23.19
N PRO A 46 -12.42 3.33 -22.65
CA PRO A 46 -11.58 3.71 -21.51
C PRO A 46 -11.75 2.68 -20.42
N VAL A 47 -10.67 1.98 -20.11
CA VAL A 47 -10.64 1.06 -18.97
C VAL A 47 -11.01 1.87 -17.75
N ALA A 48 -12.04 1.45 -17.02
CA ALA A 48 -12.47 2.12 -15.80
C ALA A 48 -11.24 2.33 -14.89
N SER A 49 -10.86 3.57 -14.67
CA SER A 49 -9.74 3.89 -13.80
C SER A 49 -10.12 3.56 -12.36
N ARG A 50 -9.33 2.73 -11.71
CA ARG A 50 -9.49 2.45 -10.27
C ARG A 50 -8.57 3.35 -9.48
N THR A 51 -9.16 4.11 -8.56
CA THR A 51 -8.37 4.87 -7.59
C THR A 51 -7.60 3.89 -6.70
N PRO A 52 -6.28 4.07 -6.49
CA PRO A 52 -5.53 3.31 -5.53
C PRO A 52 -6.16 3.41 -4.13
N TRP A 53 -6.22 2.31 -3.40
CA TRP A 53 -6.83 2.26 -2.07
C TRP A 53 -5.98 1.44 -1.10
N TYR A 54 -6.16 1.69 0.20
CA TYR A 54 -5.52 0.89 1.23
C TYR A 54 -6.10 -0.53 1.27
N CYS A 55 -5.28 -1.51 1.66
CA CYS A 55 -5.72 -2.88 1.88
C CYS A 55 -6.81 -2.97 2.94
N ALA A 56 -7.63 -4.01 2.91
CA ALA A 56 -8.65 -4.26 3.93
C ALA A 56 -8.02 -4.35 5.33
N GLY A 57 -8.48 -3.53 6.26
CA GLY A 57 -7.94 -3.44 7.63
C GLY A 57 -6.50 -2.93 7.70
N CYS A 58 -6.07 -2.16 6.70
CA CYS A 58 -4.73 -1.57 6.67
C CYS A 58 -4.52 -0.61 7.84
N PRO A 59 -3.35 -0.65 8.53
CA PRO A 59 -3.02 0.29 9.60
C PRO A 59 -3.04 1.76 9.14
N HIS A 60 -2.77 2.01 7.85
CA HIS A 60 -2.78 3.37 7.31
C HIS A 60 -4.18 4.00 7.29
N ASN A 61 -5.26 3.22 7.27
CA ASN A 61 -6.62 3.75 7.42
C ASN A 61 -6.81 4.54 8.74
N SER A 62 -6.07 4.18 9.77
CA SER A 62 -6.08 4.89 11.06
C SER A 62 -4.85 5.80 11.22
N GLY A 63 -3.65 5.27 10.92
CA GLY A 63 -2.37 5.96 11.16
C GLY A 63 -2.15 7.22 10.33
N THR A 64 -2.77 7.33 9.14
CA THR A 64 -2.68 8.55 8.32
C THR A 64 -3.73 9.62 8.68
N LYS A 65 -4.71 9.30 9.52
CA LYS A 65 -5.69 10.29 10.00
C LYS A 65 -5.00 11.45 10.70
N THR A 66 -5.55 12.65 10.51
CA THR A 66 -5.06 13.90 11.09
C THR A 66 -6.21 14.75 11.61
N PRO A 67 -5.98 15.69 12.51
CA PRO A 67 -6.95 16.72 12.83
C PRO A 67 -7.43 17.42 11.56
N GLU A 68 -8.66 17.92 11.54
CA GLU A 68 -9.33 18.41 10.33
C GLU A 68 -8.60 19.55 9.62
N GLU A 69 -7.95 20.41 10.37
CA GLU A 69 -7.28 21.61 9.88
C GLU A 69 -5.81 21.40 9.45
N GLU A 70 -5.30 20.16 9.54
CA GLU A 70 -3.87 19.91 9.37
C GLU A 70 -3.56 19.33 7.98
N VAL A 71 -2.52 19.88 7.40
CA VAL A 71 -1.90 19.35 6.18
C VAL A 71 -0.67 18.52 6.58
N VAL A 72 -0.49 17.38 5.94
CA VAL A 72 0.53 16.39 6.29
C VAL A 72 1.42 16.10 5.10
N GLY A 73 2.72 16.19 5.31
CA GLY A 73 3.72 15.73 4.35
C GLY A 73 3.70 14.20 4.23
N ILE A 74 3.88 13.71 3.02
CA ILE A 74 3.98 12.29 2.72
C ILE A 74 5.32 11.96 2.07
N GLY A 75 5.78 10.73 2.29
CA GLY A 75 6.99 10.19 1.68
C GLY A 75 6.69 8.93 0.88
N ILE A 76 7.70 8.14 0.59
CA ILE A 76 7.58 6.88 -0.14
C ILE A 76 7.10 5.77 0.80
N GLY A 77 6.03 5.09 0.43
CA GLY A 77 5.46 3.96 1.17
C GLY A 77 3.96 3.80 0.90
N CYS A 78 3.33 2.77 1.46
CA CYS A 78 1.88 2.56 1.29
C CYS A 78 1.05 3.75 1.78
N HIS A 79 1.55 4.53 2.73
CA HIS A 79 0.88 5.74 3.23
C HIS A 79 0.71 6.82 2.15
N SER A 80 1.51 6.79 1.09
CA SER A 80 1.38 7.73 -0.05
C SER A 80 0.07 7.54 -0.84
N ILE A 81 -0.56 6.37 -0.75
CA ILE A 81 -1.90 6.13 -1.31
C ILE A 81 -2.91 7.14 -0.77
N GLY A 82 -2.71 7.63 0.45
CA GLY A 82 -3.54 8.67 1.04
C GLY A 82 -3.63 9.96 0.21
N TYR A 83 -2.63 10.26 -0.63
CA TYR A 83 -2.70 11.38 -1.57
C TYR A 83 -3.87 11.25 -2.56
N PHE A 84 -4.16 10.04 -3.02
CA PHE A 84 -5.28 9.81 -3.93
C PHE A 84 -6.64 9.82 -3.23
N LEU A 85 -6.65 9.59 -1.91
CA LEU A 85 -7.87 9.56 -1.10
C LEU A 85 -8.22 10.94 -0.51
N HIS A 86 -7.21 11.70 -0.11
CA HIS A 86 -7.31 12.97 0.59
C HIS A 86 -6.23 13.94 0.11
N PRO A 87 -6.24 14.34 -1.19
CA PRO A 87 -5.20 15.21 -1.76
C PRO A 87 -5.14 16.58 -1.10
N GLU A 88 -6.26 17.03 -0.52
CA GLU A 88 -6.34 18.29 0.21
C GLU A 88 -5.60 18.27 1.56
N LYS A 89 -5.40 17.09 2.14
CA LYS A 89 -4.75 16.91 3.45
C LYS A 89 -3.36 16.31 3.35
N LEU A 90 -3.16 15.37 2.44
CA LEU A 90 -1.91 14.63 2.28
C LEU A 90 -1.16 15.16 1.06
N THR A 91 -0.17 16.00 1.29
CA THR A 91 0.55 16.77 0.27
C THR A 91 2.07 16.69 0.49
N ASN A 92 2.83 17.55 -0.21
CA ASN A 92 4.28 17.68 -0.03
C ASN A 92 5.00 16.32 -0.14
N PHE A 93 4.81 15.66 -1.28
CA PHE A 93 5.43 14.38 -1.58
C PHE A 93 6.96 14.52 -1.62
N SER A 94 7.68 13.68 -0.89
CA SER A 94 9.13 13.67 -0.87
C SER A 94 9.71 12.27 -1.10
N GLN A 95 10.93 12.24 -1.62
CA GLN A 95 11.71 11.01 -1.74
C GLN A 95 12.15 10.50 -0.37
N MET A 96 12.61 9.25 -0.33
CA MET A 96 13.15 8.64 0.91
C MET A 96 14.35 9.46 1.43
N GLY A 97 14.25 9.91 2.67
CA GLY A 97 15.24 10.75 3.33
C GLY A 97 15.04 12.26 3.15
N GLY A 98 14.05 12.66 2.35
CA GLY A 98 13.66 14.07 2.18
C GLY A 98 12.43 14.50 2.97
N GLU A 99 11.88 13.59 3.76
CA GLU A 99 10.67 13.82 4.53
C GLU A 99 10.83 14.96 5.53
N GLY A 100 9.94 15.94 5.46
CA GLY A 100 10.03 17.16 6.29
C GLY A 100 10.96 18.24 5.74
N GLY A 101 11.79 17.96 4.73
CA GLY A 101 12.70 18.93 4.12
C GLY A 101 11.98 20.14 3.53
N HIS A 102 10.82 19.94 2.92
CA HIS A 102 9.95 21.03 2.45
C HIS A 102 9.57 21.99 3.57
N TRP A 103 9.27 21.45 4.75
CA TRP A 103 8.91 22.27 5.90
C TRP A 103 10.09 23.05 6.46
N ILE A 104 11.27 22.45 6.52
CA ILE A 104 12.48 23.15 6.95
C ILE A 104 12.70 24.43 6.12
N GLY A 105 12.54 24.33 4.79
CA GLY A 105 12.68 25.49 3.92
C GLY A 105 11.52 26.47 3.98
N ARG A 106 10.28 25.98 4.22
CA ARG A 106 9.06 26.78 4.19
C ARG A 106 8.74 27.47 5.52
N ALA A 107 9.06 26.85 6.65
CA ALA A 107 8.66 27.32 7.97
C ALA A 107 8.99 28.79 8.25
N PRO A 108 10.19 29.33 7.89
CA PRO A 108 10.53 30.72 8.12
C PRO A 108 9.64 31.72 7.36
N PHE A 109 8.95 31.27 6.31
CA PHE A 109 8.14 32.12 5.42
C PHE A 109 6.64 31.80 5.51
N SER A 110 6.24 30.95 6.44
CA SER A 110 4.85 30.49 6.59
C SER A 110 4.20 31.09 7.82
N ASN A 111 2.92 31.44 7.70
CA ASN A 111 2.07 31.76 8.85
C ASN A 111 1.63 30.50 9.63
N GLN A 112 1.88 29.32 9.09
CA GLN A 112 1.64 28.04 9.75
C GLN A 112 2.76 27.76 10.75
N ASN A 113 2.42 27.46 11.98
CA ASN A 113 3.41 27.27 13.04
C ASN A 113 3.92 25.83 13.18
N HIS A 114 3.24 24.87 12.57
CA HIS A 114 3.55 23.45 12.73
C HIS A 114 3.09 22.64 11.51
N THR A 115 3.70 21.49 11.28
CA THR A 115 3.23 20.49 10.29
C THR A 115 3.45 19.07 10.78
N PHE A 116 2.70 18.14 10.20
CA PHE A 116 2.94 16.71 10.38
C PHE A 116 3.66 16.13 9.15
N GLN A 117 4.49 15.12 9.36
CA GLN A 117 5.17 14.38 8.30
C GLN A 117 5.04 12.88 8.54
N ASN A 118 4.47 12.17 7.58
CA ASN A 118 4.42 10.71 7.61
C ASN A 118 5.72 10.11 7.07
N ILE A 119 6.26 9.12 7.78
CA ILE A 119 7.44 8.32 7.36
C ILE A 119 7.11 6.85 7.59
N GLY A 120 7.36 5.98 6.60
CA GLY A 120 7.31 4.54 6.79
C GLY A 120 8.52 4.02 7.57
N ASP A 121 8.36 2.89 8.26
CA ASP A 121 9.43 2.24 9.02
C ASP A 121 10.62 1.81 8.15
N GLY A 122 10.35 1.34 6.92
CA GLY A 122 11.39 1.03 5.95
C GLY A 122 12.17 2.28 5.52
N THR A 123 11.49 3.40 5.28
CA THR A 123 12.14 4.68 4.96
C THR A 123 12.93 5.21 6.15
N TYR A 124 12.39 5.12 7.37
CA TYR A 124 13.10 5.51 8.58
C TYR A 124 14.43 4.75 8.71
N ALA A 125 14.41 3.42 8.52
CA ALA A 125 15.60 2.59 8.58
C ALA A 125 16.61 2.90 7.46
N HIS A 126 16.14 3.28 6.27
CA HIS A 126 16.99 3.59 5.13
C HIS A 126 17.67 4.97 5.27
N SER A 127 16.90 6.03 5.42
CA SER A 127 17.39 7.42 5.36
C SER A 127 16.53 8.46 6.10
N GLY A 128 15.31 8.11 6.52
CA GLY A 128 14.38 9.04 7.15
C GLY A 128 14.88 9.58 8.49
N SER A 129 15.73 8.85 9.20
CA SER A 129 16.38 9.33 10.43
C SER A 129 17.26 10.56 10.18
N LEU A 130 17.89 10.68 9.01
CA LEU A 130 18.69 11.87 8.63
C LEU A 130 17.79 13.09 8.42
N ALA A 131 16.61 12.92 7.87
CA ALA A 131 15.64 14.01 7.71
C ALA A 131 15.17 14.56 9.08
N ILE A 132 14.97 13.66 10.06
CA ILE A 132 14.62 14.06 11.43
C ILE A 132 15.76 14.84 12.08
N ARG A 133 17.01 14.37 11.94
CA ARG A 133 18.19 15.09 12.40
C ARG A 133 18.30 16.49 11.79
N ALA A 134 18.06 16.62 10.49
CA ALA A 134 18.03 17.90 9.80
C ALA A 134 16.97 18.85 10.38
N ALA A 135 15.76 18.35 10.65
CA ALA A 135 14.68 19.13 11.24
C ALA A 135 15.02 19.59 12.67
N VAL A 136 15.63 18.73 13.49
CA VAL A 136 16.12 19.08 14.83
C VAL A 136 17.19 20.19 14.74
N SER A 137 18.15 20.05 13.85
CA SER A 137 19.21 21.05 13.63
C SER A 137 18.65 22.40 13.16
N ALA A 138 17.58 22.38 12.36
CA ALA A 138 16.89 23.58 11.89
C ALA A 138 15.94 24.18 12.94
N ASN A 139 15.72 23.50 14.07
CA ASN A 139 14.83 23.91 15.16
C ASN A 139 13.42 24.30 14.70
N VAL A 140 12.84 23.55 13.76
CA VAL A 140 11.50 23.78 13.24
C VAL A 140 10.43 23.01 14.04
N ASN A 141 9.21 23.53 14.08
CA ASN A 141 8.08 22.84 14.72
C ASN A 141 7.47 21.83 13.76
N ILE A 142 7.76 20.55 13.97
CA ILE A 142 7.29 19.46 13.14
C ILE A 142 7.07 18.20 13.97
N THR A 143 6.01 17.46 13.65
CA THR A 143 5.79 16.12 14.20
C THR A 143 5.97 15.06 13.13
N PHE A 144 6.95 14.19 13.31
CA PHE A 144 7.12 13.02 12.47
C PHE A 144 6.24 11.87 12.96
N LYS A 145 5.36 11.36 12.09
CA LYS A 145 4.61 10.12 12.35
C LYS A 145 5.34 8.96 11.68
N ILE A 146 6.00 8.14 12.48
CA ILE A 146 6.70 6.94 12.01
C ILE A 146 5.68 5.81 11.99
N LEU A 147 5.25 5.44 10.79
CA LEU A 147 4.22 4.42 10.56
C LEU A 147 4.89 3.04 10.56
N TYR A 148 5.07 2.51 11.77
CA TYR A 148 5.71 1.23 11.99
C TYR A 148 4.74 0.08 11.75
N ASN A 149 4.94 -0.67 10.67
CA ASN A 149 4.06 -1.78 10.30
C ASN A 149 4.79 -3.13 10.21
N ASP A 150 6.03 -3.20 10.66
CA ASP A 150 6.88 -4.40 10.74
C ASP A 150 7.08 -5.10 9.37
N ALA A 151 6.99 -4.35 8.27
CA ALA A 151 7.18 -4.89 6.94
C ALA A 151 7.46 -3.82 5.88
N VAL A 152 8.35 -4.08 4.94
CA VAL A 152 8.47 -3.31 3.70
C VAL A 152 7.35 -3.75 2.77
N ALA A 153 6.14 -3.19 3.00
CA ALA A 153 4.90 -3.73 2.46
C ALA A 153 4.81 -3.61 0.92
N MET A 154 5.33 -2.52 0.34
CA MET A 154 5.24 -2.26 -1.11
C MET A 154 6.00 -3.28 -1.95
N THR A 155 7.06 -3.85 -1.43
CA THR A 155 7.95 -4.76 -2.16
C THR A 155 7.77 -6.24 -1.79
N GLY A 156 6.74 -6.58 -1.02
CA GLY A 156 6.43 -7.97 -0.74
C GLY A 156 6.32 -8.34 0.74
N GLY A 157 6.56 -7.41 1.65
CA GLY A 157 6.41 -7.63 3.09
C GLY A 157 7.64 -8.25 3.75
N GLN A 158 8.82 -8.06 3.15
CA GLN A 158 10.09 -8.43 3.79
C GLN A 158 10.37 -7.51 4.99
N LYS A 159 11.23 -7.97 5.89
CA LYS A 159 11.74 -7.12 6.98
C LYS A 159 12.64 -6.01 6.40
N ALA A 160 12.56 -4.82 6.98
CA ALA A 160 13.48 -3.74 6.64
C ALA A 160 14.91 -4.15 7.07
N ILE A 161 15.88 -4.04 6.14
CA ILE A 161 17.29 -4.25 6.46
C ILE A 161 17.72 -3.13 7.41
N GLY A 162 18.33 -3.50 8.55
CA GLY A 162 18.67 -2.54 9.60
C GLY A 162 17.45 -1.95 10.33
N GLY A 163 16.25 -2.52 10.11
CA GLY A 163 15.00 -2.08 10.73
C GLY A 163 15.08 -2.13 12.25
N ALA A 164 14.87 -0.99 12.88
CA ALA A 164 14.86 -0.88 14.33
C ALA A 164 13.46 -1.23 14.86
N THR A 165 13.42 -1.79 16.06
CA THR A 165 12.17 -2.00 16.80
C THR A 165 11.61 -0.66 17.28
N PRO A 166 10.31 -0.56 17.64
CA PRO A 166 9.72 0.69 18.14
C PRO A 166 10.49 1.30 19.31
N TRP A 167 10.98 0.47 20.23
CA TRP A 167 11.80 0.93 21.36
C TRP A 167 13.18 1.42 20.93
N ALA A 168 13.84 0.77 19.99
CA ALA A 168 15.11 1.25 19.46
C ALA A 168 14.92 2.58 18.71
N ILE A 169 13.85 2.72 17.93
CA ILE A 169 13.49 3.98 17.27
C ILE A 169 13.31 5.09 18.30
N SER A 170 12.60 4.82 19.40
CA SER A 170 12.38 5.84 20.45
C SER A 170 13.70 6.34 21.07
N LYS A 171 14.66 5.43 21.31
CA LYS A 171 15.99 5.78 21.81
C LYS A 171 16.80 6.58 20.82
N GLN A 172 16.77 6.21 19.54
CA GLN A 172 17.42 6.97 18.47
C GLN A 172 16.84 8.38 18.37
N LEU A 173 15.52 8.53 18.37
CA LEU A 173 14.86 9.83 18.34
C LEU A 173 15.21 10.70 19.55
N SER A 174 15.27 10.11 20.72
CA SER A 174 15.68 10.80 21.95
C SER A 174 17.13 11.28 21.86
N ALA A 175 18.05 10.44 21.35
CA ALA A 175 19.44 10.79 21.14
C ALA A 175 19.65 11.89 20.08
N GLU A 176 18.76 11.95 19.07
CA GLU A 176 18.76 13.02 18.05
C GLU A 176 18.22 14.35 18.59
N GLY A 177 17.63 14.38 19.78
CA GLY A 177 17.10 15.59 20.39
C GLY A 177 15.62 15.87 20.13
N VAL A 178 14.86 14.86 19.71
CA VAL A 178 13.38 14.95 19.59
C VAL A 178 12.78 15.25 20.96
N ARG A 179 11.98 16.31 21.05
CA ARG A 179 11.47 16.89 22.32
C ARG A 179 10.48 15.99 23.05
N LYS A 180 9.61 15.35 22.29
CA LYS A 180 8.56 14.47 22.83
C LYS A 180 8.31 13.30 21.89
N ILE A 181 8.16 12.13 22.47
CA ILE A 181 7.92 10.90 21.73
C ILE A 181 6.71 10.21 22.31
N TYR A 182 5.78 9.82 21.44
CA TYR A 182 4.63 8.98 21.79
C TYR A 182 4.65 7.70 20.98
N VAL A 183 4.19 6.62 21.60
CA VAL A 183 3.87 5.36 20.94
C VAL A 183 2.37 5.22 20.89
N VAL A 184 1.81 4.99 19.72
CA VAL A 184 0.38 4.79 19.51
C VAL A 184 0.20 3.43 18.85
N SER A 185 -0.56 2.52 19.46
CA SER A 185 -0.72 1.15 18.99
C SER A 185 -2.16 0.68 19.08
N ASP A 186 -2.52 -0.32 18.26
CA ASP A 186 -3.78 -1.07 18.42
C ASP A 186 -3.74 -2.03 19.62
N GLU A 187 -2.55 -2.34 20.11
CA GLU A 187 -2.34 -3.23 21.27
C GLU A 187 -1.30 -2.60 22.23
N PRO A 188 -1.62 -1.47 22.88
CA PRO A 188 -0.67 -0.72 23.71
C PRO A 188 -0.21 -1.52 24.95
N GLU A 189 -0.98 -2.51 25.38
CA GLU A 189 -0.66 -3.35 26.53
C GLU A 189 0.67 -4.11 26.36
N GLN A 190 1.04 -4.42 25.12
CA GLN A 190 2.31 -5.09 24.81
C GLN A 190 3.53 -4.25 25.18
N PHE A 191 3.35 -2.95 25.34
CA PHE A 191 4.45 -1.99 25.55
C PHE A 191 4.52 -1.43 26.97
N LYS A 192 3.44 -1.47 27.74
CA LYS A 192 3.35 -0.82 29.07
C LYS A 192 4.33 -1.39 30.09
N GLU A 193 4.62 -2.68 30.03
CA GLU A 193 5.48 -3.37 30.98
C GLU A 193 6.98 -3.33 30.60
N THR A 194 7.32 -2.79 29.43
CA THR A 194 8.69 -2.81 28.95
C THR A 194 9.42 -1.50 29.22
N ARG A 195 10.50 -1.55 30.00
CA ARG A 195 11.45 -0.43 30.21
C ARG A 195 12.44 -0.27 29.05
N LEU A 196 12.08 -0.73 27.87
CA LEU A 196 12.96 -0.74 26.70
C LEU A 196 12.95 0.58 25.95
N PHE A 197 11.89 1.37 26.07
CA PHE A 197 11.77 2.68 25.43
C PHE A 197 12.71 3.74 26.00
N ALA A 198 12.84 4.85 25.31
CA ALA A 198 13.48 6.06 25.87
C ALA A 198 12.65 6.58 27.05
N ASP A 199 13.28 7.42 27.89
CA ASP A 199 12.60 8.01 29.03
C ASP A 199 11.42 8.89 28.61
N LYS A 200 10.37 8.91 29.43
CA LYS A 200 9.19 9.77 29.25
C LYS A 200 8.39 9.55 27.96
N VAL A 201 8.52 8.37 27.33
CA VAL A 201 7.66 7.98 26.21
C VAL A 201 6.25 7.71 26.72
N GLY A 202 5.25 8.39 26.16
CA GLY A 202 3.83 8.10 26.40
C GLY A 202 3.34 6.99 25.49
N ILE A 203 2.50 6.09 26.02
CA ILE A 203 1.95 4.96 25.26
C ILE A 203 0.44 5.05 25.25
N PHE A 204 -0.19 5.04 24.07
CA PHE A 204 -1.61 5.27 23.86
C PHE A 204 -2.22 4.24 22.91
N HIS A 205 -3.52 4.03 23.06
CA HIS A 205 -4.29 3.27 22.09
C HIS A 205 -4.49 4.06 20.80
N ARG A 206 -4.57 3.37 19.65
CA ARG A 206 -4.74 4.01 18.33
C ARG A 206 -5.97 4.93 18.23
N ASP A 207 -6.99 4.72 19.04
CA ASP A 207 -8.18 5.56 19.04
C ASP A 207 -7.91 6.95 19.60
N GLU A 208 -6.84 7.12 20.35
CA GLU A 208 -6.39 8.40 20.91
C GLU A 208 -5.46 9.17 19.95
N LEU A 209 -5.16 8.63 18.76
CA LEU A 209 -4.21 9.24 17.84
C LEU A 209 -4.50 10.72 17.56
N ILE A 210 -5.77 11.10 17.39
CA ILE A 210 -6.16 12.50 17.12
C ILE A 210 -5.86 13.39 18.34
N ASN A 211 -6.13 12.91 19.55
CA ASN A 211 -5.85 13.67 20.76
C ASN A 211 -4.33 13.84 20.97
N VAL A 212 -3.57 12.76 20.76
CA VAL A 212 -2.10 12.80 20.79
C VAL A 212 -1.55 13.79 19.78
N GLN A 213 -2.09 13.82 18.56
CA GLN A 213 -1.68 14.81 17.54
C GLN A 213 -2.00 16.24 17.95
N LYS A 214 -3.17 16.50 18.55
CA LYS A 214 -3.55 17.82 19.08
C LYS A 214 -2.63 18.28 20.22
N GLU A 215 -2.13 17.36 21.02
CA GLU A 215 -1.18 17.66 22.08
C GLU A 215 0.21 18.00 21.52
N VAL A 216 0.79 17.11 20.69
CA VAL A 216 2.17 17.26 20.23
C VAL A 216 2.38 18.50 19.34
N ARG A 217 1.37 18.92 18.58
CA ARG A 217 1.48 20.11 17.72
C ARG A 217 1.76 21.40 18.48
N ASN A 218 1.42 21.43 19.77
CA ASN A 218 1.63 22.59 20.63
C ASN A 218 2.99 22.58 21.32
N ILE A 219 3.79 21.52 21.15
CA ILE A 219 5.13 21.40 21.73
C ILE A 219 6.15 21.99 20.76
N PRO A 220 6.89 23.05 21.14
CA PRO A 220 7.89 23.64 20.27
C PRO A 220 9.02 22.66 19.92
N GLY A 221 9.48 22.74 18.68
CA GLY A 221 10.55 21.92 18.14
C GLY A 221 10.04 20.63 17.49
N VAL A 222 10.93 19.65 17.36
CA VAL A 222 10.62 18.37 16.70
C VAL A 222 10.04 17.38 17.70
N THR A 223 8.89 16.82 17.35
CA THR A 223 8.23 15.75 18.11
C THR A 223 8.02 14.53 17.24
N ALA A 224 7.72 13.38 17.83
CA ALA A 224 7.48 12.14 17.08
C ALA A 224 6.35 11.30 17.66
N ILE A 225 5.61 10.66 16.77
CA ILE A 225 4.63 9.61 17.06
C ILE A 225 5.08 8.34 16.35
N ILE A 226 5.36 7.30 17.11
CA ILE A 226 5.63 5.96 16.57
C ILE A 226 4.28 5.23 16.56
N TYR A 227 3.65 5.16 15.37
CA TYR A 227 2.38 4.45 15.20
C TYR A 227 2.65 3.00 14.88
N VAL A 228 2.34 2.11 15.83
CA VAL A 228 2.67 0.68 15.75
C VAL A 228 1.41 -0.14 15.47
N GLN A 229 1.35 -0.70 14.29
CA GLN A 229 0.33 -1.68 13.93
C GLN A 229 0.81 -2.50 12.74
N THR A 230 0.84 -3.82 12.86
CA THR A 230 1.34 -4.71 11.82
C THR A 230 0.58 -4.56 10.50
N CYS A 231 1.32 -4.59 9.38
CA CYS A 231 0.74 -4.58 8.04
C CYS A 231 -0.35 -5.67 7.90
N ALA A 232 -1.56 -5.28 7.49
CA ALA A 232 -2.70 -6.18 7.42
C ALA A 232 -2.47 -7.41 6.53
N THR A 233 -1.75 -7.24 5.41
CA THR A 233 -1.41 -8.34 4.51
C THR A 233 -0.39 -9.29 5.14
N GLU A 234 0.60 -8.75 5.83
CA GLU A 234 1.61 -9.56 6.52
C GLU A 234 0.99 -10.29 7.71
N LEU A 235 0.14 -9.63 8.47
CA LEU A 235 -0.61 -10.25 9.57
C LEU A 235 -1.46 -11.44 9.07
N ARG A 236 -2.11 -11.28 7.91
CA ARG A 236 -2.85 -12.37 7.26
C ARG A 236 -1.96 -13.54 6.84
N ARG A 237 -0.75 -13.26 6.33
CA ARG A 237 0.23 -14.30 6.00
C ARG A 237 0.70 -15.05 7.22
N ARG A 238 1.01 -14.34 8.31
CA ARG A 238 1.46 -14.91 9.58
C ARG A 238 0.37 -15.82 10.18
N ARG A 239 -0.91 -15.39 10.12
CA ARG A 239 -2.06 -16.22 10.53
C ARG A 239 -2.19 -17.48 9.68
N LYS A 240 -2.13 -17.36 8.35
CA LYS A 240 -2.21 -18.53 7.43
C LYS A 240 -1.07 -19.53 7.62
N ARG A 241 0.11 -19.07 8.08
CA ARG A 241 1.28 -19.91 8.37
C ARG A 241 1.31 -20.43 9.80
N GLY A 242 0.32 -20.09 10.62
CA GLY A 242 0.26 -20.51 12.04
C GLY A 242 1.23 -19.79 12.97
N TYR A 243 1.91 -18.72 12.51
CA TYR A 243 2.83 -17.95 13.36
C TYR A 243 2.11 -17.05 14.37
N ILE A 244 0.87 -16.71 14.10
CA ILE A 244 0.01 -15.89 14.97
C ILE A 244 -1.36 -16.53 14.98
N GLN A 245 -1.95 -16.61 16.17
CA GLN A 245 -3.32 -17.08 16.33
C GLN A 245 -4.30 -16.14 15.63
N ASP A 246 -5.24 -16.69 14.88
CA ASP A 246 -6.27 -15.87 14.23
C ASP A 246 -7.27 -15.36 15.29
N ARG A 247 -7.74 -14.14 15.08
CA ARG A 247 -8.82 -13.58 15.93
C ARG A 247 -10.08 -14.40 15.72
N ASP A 248 -10.72 -14.80 16.79
CA ASP A 248 -11.82 -15.75 16.78
C ASP A 248 -13.12 -15.18 16.16
N ILE A 249 -13.34 -13.87 16.34
CA ILE A 249 -14.59 -13.24 15.93
C ILE A 249 -14.55 -12.82 14.46
N LYS A 250 -15.55 -13.23 13.68
CA LYS A 250 -15.86 -12.68 12.36
C LYS A 250 -17.01 -11.69 12.48
N MET A 251 -16.87 -10.52 11.84
CA MET A 251 -17.92 -9.51 11.84
C MET A 251 -18.76 -9.62 10.58
N TYR A 252 -20.06 -9.57 10.76
CA TYR A 252 -21.09 -9.53 9.71
C TYR A 252 -21.96 -8.30 9.91
N ILE A 253 -22.64 -7.88 8.84
CA ILE A 253 -23.67 -6.85 8.88
C ILE A 253 -24.97 -7.53 8.48
N ASN A 254 -25.98 -7.46 9.34
CA ASN A 254 -27.32 -7.96 9.03
C ASN A 254 -27.99 -6.99 8.05
N PRO A 255 -28.32 -7.41 6.81
CA PRO A 255 -28.94 -6.53 5.82
C PRO A 255 -30.33 -6.05 6.23
N ASP A 256 -31.09 -6.86 6.95
CA ASP A 256 -32.47 -6.50 7.36
C ASP A 256 -32.47 -5.35 8.42
N VAL A 257 -31.35 -5.14 9.10
CA VAL A 257 -31.18 -4.06 10.09
C VAL A 257 -30.36 -2.92 9.55
N CYS A 258 -29.59 -3.16 8.47
CA CYS A 258 -28.71 -2.15 7.87
C CYS A 258 -29.54 -1.07 7.14
N GLU A 259 -29.39 0.18 7.51
CA GLU A 259 -30.04 1.33 6.86
C GLU A 259 -29.27 1.84 5.63
N GLY A 260 -28.10 1.26 5.30
CA GLY A 260 -27.29 1.68 4.15
C GLY A 260 -26.57 3.03 4.35
N CYS A 261 -26.53 3.59 5.56
CA CYS A 261 -25.98 4.93 5.84
C CYS A 261 -24.50 5.10 5.48
N GLY A 262 -23.71 4.02 5.40
CA GLY A 262 -22.30 4.06 5.01
C GLY A 262 -21.31 4.40 6.12
N ASP A 263 -21.75 4.74 7.33
CA ASP A 263 -20.90 5.16 8.47
C ASP A 263 -19.76 4.15 8.78
N CYS A 264 -20.05 2.86 8.67
CA CYS A 264 -19.04 1.81 8.86
C CYS A 264 -17.90 1.87 7.82
N ALA A 265 -18.21 2.24 6.59
CA ALA A 265 -17.22 2.40 5.52
C ALA A 265 -16.41 3.68 5.72
N GLU A 266 -17.06 4.79 6.05
CA GLU A 266 -16.42 6.08 6.30
C GLU A 266 -15.47 6.02 7.50
N LYS A 267 -15.92 5.50 8.63
CA LYS A 267 -15.10 5.39 9.84
C LYS A 267 -13.91 4.46 9.70
N SER A 268 -14.05 3.35 8.98
CA SER A 268 -12.98 2.37 8.80
C SER A 268 -12.12 2.63 7.57
N ASN A 269 -12.63 3.34 6.56
CA ASN A 269 -12.04 3.46 5.22
C ASN A 269 -11.61 2.07 4.64
N CYS A 270 -12.37 1.02 4.93
CA CYS A 270 -11.98 -0.36 4.68
C CYS A 270 -12.68 -0.94 3.45
N VAL A 271 -11.89 -1.36 2.45
CA VAL A 271 -12.41 -1.96 1.20
C VAL A 271 -13.12 -3.31 1.40
N ALA A 272 -13.04 -3.92 2.58
CA ALA A 272 -13.84 -5.10 2.90
C ALA A 272 -15.31 -4.76 3.18
N VAL A 273 -15.62 -3.50 3.52
CA VAL A 273 -16.99 -3.03 3.70
C VAL A 273 -17.52 -2.59 2.35
N LYS A 274 -18.34 -3.42 1.73
CA LYS A 274 -18.83 -3.21 0.37
C LYS A 274 -20.33 -2.88 0.35
N PRO A 275 -20.77 -2.04 -0.60
CA PRO A 275 -22.18 -1.93 -0.90
C PRO A 275 -22.67 -3.19 -1.60
N PHE A 276 -23.94 -3.51 -1.44
CA PHE A 276 -24.64 -4.49 -2.25
C PHE A 276 -26.12 -4.11 -2.39
N ASP A 277 -26.70 -4.51 -3.49
CA ASP A 277 -28.10 -4.20 -3.79
C ASP A 277 -29.03 -5.15 -3.03
N HIS A 278 -29.97 -4.57 -2.30
CA HIS A 278 -31.01 -5.23 -1.56
C HIS A 278 -32.36 -4.68 -2.03
N PHE A 279 -33.47 -5.43 -1.86
CA PHE A 279 -34.79 -4.98 -2.31
C PHE A 279 -35.25 -3.67 -1.62
N GLU A 280 -34.72 -3.35 -0.44
CA GLU A 280 -34.96 -2.11 0.28
C GLU A 280 -33.92 -0.99 -0.01
N GLY A 281 -33.06 -1.16 -1.01
CA GLY A 281 -32.02 -0.21 -1.37
C GLY A 281 -30.60 -0.73 -1.11
N THR A 282 -29.61 0.13 -1.31
CA THR A 282 -28.22 -0.26 -1.17
C THR A 282 -27.83 -0.44 0.31
N LYS A 283 -27.53 -1.63 0.69
CA LYS A 283 -27.06 -2.02 2.05
C LYS A 283 -25.53 -2.16 2.08
N ARG A 284 -25.00 -2.61 3.21
CA ARG A 284 -23.57 -2.90 3.38
C ARG A 284 -23.35 -4.34 3.80
N HIS A 285 -22.24 -4.93 3.38
CA HIS A 285 -21.77 -6.23 3.86
C HIS A 285 -20.27 -6.22 4.05
N ILE A 286 -19.74 -7.18 4.80
CA ILE A 286 -18.31 -7.37 4.97
C ILE A 286 -17.86 -8.55 4.15
N ASP A 287 -17.01 -8.31 3.14
CA ASP A 287 -16.40 -9.35 2.35
C ASP A 287 -15.40 -10.15 3.19
N GLN A 288 -15.81 -11.33 3.62
CA GLN A 288 -15.02 -12.21 4.50
C GLN A 288 -13.76 -12.75 3.80
N SER A 289 -13.74 -12.77 2.47
CA SER A 289 -12.58 -13.26 1.70
C SER A 289 -11.37 -12.34 1.82
N VAL A 290 -11.60 -11.03 2.01
CA VAL A 290 -10.54 -10.02 2.12
C VAL A 290 -10.43 -9.41 3.51
N CYS A 291 -11.42 -9.58 4.38
CA CYS A 291 -11.43 -9.02 5.74
C CYS A 291 -10.21 -9.50 6.55
N ASN A 292 -9.48 -8.56 7.14
CA ASN A 292 -8.31 -8.82 7.97
C ASN A 292 -8.58 -8.68 9.48
N LYS A 293 -9.86 -8.60 9.88
CA LYS A 293 -10.28 -8.56 11.29
C LYS A 293 -9.66 -7.40 12.10
N ASP A 294 -9.54 -6.23 11.47
CA ASP A 294 -9.08 -5.00 12.14
C ASP A 294 -10.15 -4.39 13.06
N TYR A 295 -11.41 -4.66 12.78
CA TYR A 295 -12.59 -4.23 13.53
C TYR A 295 -12.83 -2.72 13.61
N SER A 296 -12.10 -1.87 12.90
CA SER A 296 -12.38 -0.43 12.86
C SER A 296 -13.75 -0.09 12.27
N CYS A 297 -14.34 -0.99 11.48
CA CYS A 297 -15.69 -0.81 10.92
C CYS A 297 -16.81 -0.78 11.98
N LYS A 298 -16.59 -1.36 13.17
CA LYS A 298 -17.56 -1.35 14.28
C LYS A 298 -17.46 -0.12 15.20
N LYS A 299 -16.58 0.84 14.92
CA LYS A 299 -16.41 2.05 15.75
C LYS A 299 -17.62 3.00 15.74
N GLY A 300 -18.53 2.83 14.79
CA GLY A 300 -19.85 3.45 14.82
C GLY A 300 -20.80 2.70 15.74
N PHE A 301 -21.75 3.42 16.33
CA PHE A 301 -22.90 2.76 17.01
C PHE A 301 -23.85 2.27 15.92
N CYS A 302 -23.74 0.99 15.58
CA CYS A 302 -24.57 0.39 14.53
C CYS A 302 -25.11 -0.96 15.00
N PRO A 303 -26.45 -1.11 15.12
CA PRO A 303 -27.08 -2.36 15.60
C PRO A 303 -27.01 -3.49 14.57
N SER A 304 -26.66 -3.20 13.31
CA SER A 304 -26.58 -4.22 12.25
C SER A 304 -25.36 -5.14 12.38
N PHE A 305 -24.35 -4.77 13.19
CA PHE A 305 -23.16 -5.60 13.34
C PHE A 305 -23.39 -6.84 14.20
N ILE A 306 -23.01 -7.98 13.68
CA ILE A 306 -23.09 -9.30 14.32
C ILE A 306 -21.68 -9.86 14.42
N GLY A 307 -21.21 -10.14 15.63
CA GLY A 307 -19.97 -10.88 15.87
C GLY A 307 -20.26 -12.37 15.96
N VAL A 308 -19.64 -13.15 15.10
CA VAL A 308 -19.73 -14.61 15.11
C VAL A 308 -18.40 -15.18 15.59
N SER A 309 -18.38 -15.81 16.77
CA SER A 309 -17.22 -16.58 17.22
C SER A 309 -17.18 -17.89 16.44
N SER A 310 -16.04 -18.22 15.90
CA SER A 310 -15.83 -19.49 15.21
C SER A 310 -15.72 -20.61 16.25
N GLY A 311 -16.84 -21.25 16.60
CA GLY A 311 -16.76 -22.65 16.96
C GLY A 311 -16.14 -23.41 15.77
N SER A 312 -15.70 -24.65 15.96
CA SER A 312 -15.12 -25.46 14.90
C SER A 312 -15.99 -25.36 13.63
N LEU A 313 -15.54 -24.53 12.67
CA LEU A 313 -16.12 -24.53 11.36
C LEU A 313 -15.91 -25.95 10.81
N SER A 314 -16.99 -26.62 10.39
CA SER A 314 -16.86 -27.80 9.56
C SER A 314 -15.88 -27.48 8.44
N GLU A 315 -14.83 -28.30 8.27
CA GLU A 315 -13.90 -28.12 7.17
C GLU A 315 -14.71 -27.98 5.88
N PRO A 316 -14.44 -26.96 5.04
CA PRO A 316 -15.11 -26.88 3.75
C PRO A 316 -14.87 -28.21 3.05
N LEU A 317 -15.93 -28.83 2.53
CA LEU A 317 -15.83 -30.01 1.70
C LEU A 317 -14.71 -29.78 0.70
N LYS A 318 -13.61 -30.52 0.81
CA LYS A 318 -12.52 -30.48 -0.16
C LYS A 318 -13.16 -30.87 -1.50
N LYS A 319 -13.36 -29.87 -2.36
CA LYS A 319 -13.75 -30.17 -3.74
C LYS A 319 -12.60 -31.02 -4.29
N SER A 320 -12.88 -32.29 -4.57
CA SER A 320 -11.95 -33.10 -5.33
C SER A 320 -11.81 -32.43 -6.70
N PHE A 321 -10.62 -31.94 -7.00
CA PHE A 321 -10.34 -31.53 -8.36
C PHE A 321 -10.33 -32.81 -9.25
N PRO A 322 -10.91 -32.75 -10.44
CA PRO A 322 -10.80 -33.85 -11.39
C PRO A 322 -9.31 -34.13 -11.65
N ASP A 323 -8.99 -35.39 -11.89
CA ASP A 323 -7.60 -35.78 -12.12
C ASP A 323 -7.06 -35.03 -13.34
N ILE A 324 -5.81 -34.53 -13.25
CA ILE A 324 -5.18 -33.74 -14.31
C ILE A 324 -5.21 -34.45 -15.67
N PRO A 325 -4.98 -35.79 -15.75
CA PRO A 325 -5.16 -36.54 -16.99
C PRO A 325 -6.52 -36.44 -17.62
N ASP A 326 -7.60 -36.42 -16.84
CA ASP A 326 -8.98 -36.31 -17.36
C ASP A 326 -9.28 -34.95 -17.94
N ILE A 327 -8.73 -33.88 -17.34
CA ILE A 327 -8.81 -32.52 -17.87
C ILE A 327 -8.08 -32.44 -19.23
N PHE A 328 -6.87 -33.01 -19.33
CA PHE A 328 -6.08 -33.03 -20.58
C PHE A 328 -6.79 -33.81 -21.69
N ASN A 329 -7.42 -34.93 -21.38
CA ASN A 329 -8.18 -35.74 -22.34
C ASN A 329 -9.44 -35.05 -22.83
N SER A 330 -10.02 -34.16 -22.00
CA SER A 330 -11.21 -33.40 -22.35
C SER A 330 -10.94 -32.13 -23.17
N LEU A 331 -9.67 -31.68 -23.22
CA LEU A 331 -9.31 -30.50 -23.98
C LEU A 331 -9.31 -30.83 -25.49
N SER A 332 -10.09 -30.09 -26.25
CA SER A 332 -10.02 -30.18 -27.71
C SER A 332 -8.64 -29.76 -28.22
N LYS A 333 -8.04 -30.55 -29.09
CA LYS A 333 -6.78 -30.17 -29.71
C LYS A 333 -6.93 -28.84 -30.46
N PRO A 334 -5.97 -27.92 -30.37
CA PRO A 334 -6.06 -26.65 -31.03
C PRO A 334 -6.18 -26.86 -32.56
N ARG A 335 -7.21 -26.26 -33.15
CA ARG A 335 -7.55 -26.45 -34.57
C ARG A 335 -6.74 -25.59 -35.54
N GLN A 336 -6.01 -24.60 -35.06
CA GLN A 336 -5.25 -23.68 -35.92
C GLN A 336 -3.82 -23.47 -35.39
N ARG A 337 -2.86 -23.46 -36.35
CA ARG A 337 -1.53 -22.95 -36.06
C ARG A 337 -1.59 -21.42 -36.03
N LEU A 338 -0.87 -20.81 -35.07
CA LEU A 338 -0.74 -19.37 -34.99
C LEU A 338 0.10 -18.87 -36.20
N ASN A 339 -0.57 -18.29 -37.19
CA ASN A 339 0.08 -17.76 -38.38
C ASN A 339 0.35 -16.25 -38.29
N GLN A 340 0.01 -15.61 -37.17
CA GLN A 340 0.16 -14.18 -36.93
C GLN A 340 0.66 -13.93 -35.52
N ILE A 341 1.26 -12.76 -35.31
CA ILE A 341 1.67 -12.31 -34.01
C ILE A 341 0.41 -12.17 -33.11
N GLN A 342 0.45 -12.82 -31.95
CA GLN A 342 -0.62 -12.74 -30.96
C GLN A 342 -0.13 -11.97 -29.74
N ASN A 343 -0.91 -10.98 -29.33
CA ASN A 343 -0.68 -10.27 -28.09
C ASN A 343 -1.65 -10.81 -27.02
N LEU A 344 -1.09 -11.30 -25.93
CA LEU A 344 -1.84 -11.89 -24.82
C LEU A 344 -1.66 -11.03 -23.58
N ILE A 345 -2.76 -10.47 -23.06
CA ILE A 345 -2.76 -9.74 -21.79
C ILE A 345 -3.30 -10.65 -20.70
N MET A 346 -2.48 -10.90 -19.70
CA MET A 346 -2.87 -11.63 -18.48
C MET A 346 -2.91 -10.67 -17.31
N ALA A 347 -4.08 -10.48 -16.73
CA ALA A 347 -4.27 -9.60 -15.58
C ALA A 347 -4.69 -10.41 -14.35
N GLY A 348 -4.20 -10.02 -13.20
CA GLY A 348 -4.56 -10.65 -11.92
C GLY A 348 -3.99 -9.88 -10.74
N ILE A 349 -4.55 -10.18 -9.57
CA ILE A 349 -4.12 -9.57 -8.32
C ILE A 349 -2.72 -10.07 -7.95
N GLY A 350 -1.88 -9.19 -7.42
CA GLY A 350 -0.54 -9.54 -6.94
C GLY A 350 -0.57 -10.73 -5.95
N GLY A 351 0.27 -11.73 -6.19
CA GLY A 351 0.33 -12.96 -5.39
C GLY A 351 -0.58 -14.11 -5.86
N THR A 352 -1.37 -13.92 -6.94
CA THR A 352 -2.22 -14.97 -7.53
C THR A 352 -1.49 -15.89 -8.50
N GLY A 353 -0.20 -15.66 -8.74
CA GLY A 353 0.61 -16.50 -9.61
C GLY A 353 0.55 -16.10 -11.09
N ILE A 354 0.04 -14.94 -11.46
CA ILE A 354 -0.06 -14.47 -12.85
C ILE A 354 1.28 -14.50 -13.57
N SER A 355 2.35 -14.06 -12.93
CA SER A 355 3.70 -14.13 -13.51
C SER A 355 4.15 -15.57 -13.79
N THR A 356 3.76 -16.51 -12.92
CA THR A 356 4.02 -17.94 -13.13
C THR A 356 3.24 -18.48 -14.33
N VAL A 357 1.95 -18.12 -14.44
CA VAL A 357 1.11 -18.50 -15.59
C VAL A 357 1.70 -17.94 -16.89
N ALA A 358 2.13 -16.68 -16.91
CA ALA A 358 2.78 -16.07 -18.08
C ALA A 358 4.07 -16.82 -18.46
N ALA A 359 4.90 -17.19 -17.47
CA ALA A 359 6.10 -17.98 -17.71
C ALA A 359 5.80 -19.38 -18.30
N ILE A 360 4.76 -20.03 -17.79
CA ILE A 360 4.30 -21.34 -18.31
C ILE A 360 3.86 -21.22 -19.77
N VAL A 361 3.10 -20.19 -20.12
CA VAL A 361 2.62 -19.96 -21.49
C VAL A 361 3.80 -19.69 -22.44
N VAL A 362 4.78 -18.88 -22.03
CA VAL A 362 6.00 -18.64 -22.81
C VAL A 362 6.79 -19.91 -22.99
N MET A 363 6.92 -20.73 -21.95
CA MET A 363 7.63 -22.01 -22.04
C MET A 363 6.91 -22.99 -22.97
N ALA A 364 5.58 -23.08 -22.90
CA ALA A 364 4.77 -23.89 -23.79
C ALA A 364 4.97 -23.48 -25.25
N ALA A 365 4.92 -22.18 -25.55
CA ALA A 365 5.16 -21.63 -26.87
C ALA A 365 6.57 -22.02 -27.40
N ARG A 366 7.59 -21.96 -26.53
CA ARG A 366 8.96 -22.38 -26.89
C ARG A 366 9.06 -23.86 -27.21
N ILE A 367 8.38 -24.72 -26.47
CA ILE A 367 8.30 -26.15 -26.71
C ILE A 367 7.69 -26.41 -28.12
N ASP A 368 6.67 -25.62 -28.47
CA ASP A 368 6.05 -25.65 -29.80
C ASP A 368 6.88 -24.95 -30.89
N LYS A 369 8.13 -24.57 -30.59
CA LYS A 369 9.07 -23.88 -31.49
C LYS A 369 8.55 -22.51 -31.97
N LEU A 370 7.71 -21.85 -31.19
CA LEU A 370 7.25 -20.48 -31.41
C LEU A 370 8.14 -19.51 -30.64
N TYR A 371 8.38 -18.33 -31.22
CA TYR A 371 9.01 -17.23 -30.50
C TYR A 371 7.97 -16.61 -29.56
N ALA A 372 8.28 -16.51 -28.27
CA ALA A 372 7.43 -15.86 -27.29
C ALA A 372 8.25 -15.06 -26.28
N GLN A 373 7.74 -13.91 -25.91
CA GLN A 373 8.33 -13.03 -24.91
C GLN A 373 7.25 -12.56 -23.96
N SER A 374 7.55 -12.44 -22.67
CA SER A 374 6.66 -11.84 -21.68
C SER A 374 7.30 -10.60 -21.08
N MET A 375 6.45 -9.59 -20.84
CA MET A 375 6.81 -8.41 -20.08
C MET A 375 5.86 -8.33 -18.88
N ASN A 376 6.43 -8.20 -17.69
CA ASN A 376 5.65 -8.07 -16.46
C ASN A 376 5.56 -6.59 -16.07
N PHE A 377 4.33 -6.08 -16.00
CA PHE A 377 4.06 -4.79 -15.37
C PHE A 377 3.60 -5.05 -13.95
N THR A 378 4.40 -4.66 -12.98
CA THR A 378 3.99 -4.67 -11.58
C THR A 378 3.32 -3.34 -11.26
N GLY A 379 2.04 -3.38 -10.93
CA GLY A 379 1.39 -2.25 -10.28
C GLY A 379 2.02 -1.96 -8.92
N LEU A 380 1.81 -0.76 -8.40
CA LEU A 380 2.22 -0.37 -7.05
C LEU A 380 1.59 -1.34 -6.04
N ALA A 381 2.34 -2.33 -5.61
CA ALA A 381 2.11 -3.30 -4.52
C ALA A 381 0.66 -3.53 -4.05
N GLN A 382 -0.27 -3.44 -4.95
CA GLN A 382 -1.68 -3.60 -4.65
C GLN A 382 -1.99 -5.08 -4.54
N LYS A 383 -2.08 -5.54 -3.31
CA LYS A 383 -2.48 -6.90 -2.99
C LYS A 383 -3.99 -7.04 -2.82
N ASN A 384 -4.75 -6.10 -3.39
CA ASN A 384 -6.21 -6.09 -3.39
C ASN A 384 -6.78 -6.52 -4.72
#